data_8e2660952eef5997409391d65c47e36e
#
_entry.id   8e2660952eef5997409391d65c47e36e
#
_cell.length_a   1.000
_cell.length_b   1.000
_cell.length_c   1.000
_cell.angle_alpha   90.00
_cell.angle_beta   90.00
_cell.angle_gamma   90.00
#
_symmetry.space_group_name_H-M   'P 1'
#
loop_
_entity.id
_entity.type
_entity.pdbx_description
1 polymer ?
#
loop_
_entity_poly.entity_id
_entity_poly.type
_entity_poly.pdbx_seq_one_letter_code
_entity_poly.pdbx_strand_id
1 'polypeptide(L)'
;MTGDKPIQIMGAGLSGLAAATILAKAGKEVHVHDIRGDSGARFDGDFQALENWSMDVDFFEQLVDWGFDISEFKATEFKVVDLIHPDDEITQATSPKVSYRIVERGTSSHTIDQGIKRQALGAGVKIHYKSRVKEEDCQIIACGPKGTSAVAYGEIFHTDHPNHIGFQLNDKLAPGAYSYLIIIDGVGLICTCLWRKQKKSDRFLNETIAWYENHY
;
A
#
# COMPACT_ATOMS: atom_id res chain seq x y z
N MET A 1 -33.54 -24.82 9.10
CA MET A 1 -32.35 -24.01 9.42
C MET A 1 -32.33 -22.88 8.42
N THR A 2 -32.77 -21.69 8.81
CA THR A 2 -32.63 -20.47 7.97
C THR A 2 -31.15 -20.10 8.00
N GLY A 3 -30.38 -20.59 7.00
CA GLY A 3 -28.97 -20.21 6.85
C GLY A 3 -28.89 -18.68 6.76
N ASP A 4 -27.98 -18.08 7.55
CA ASP A 4 -27.66 -16.65 7.42
C ASP A 4 -27.34 -16.34 5.95
N LYS A 5 -27.84 -15.23 5.43
CA LYS A 5 -27.49 -14.81 4.06
C LYS A 5 -26.00 -14.55 3.98
N PRO A 6 -25.33 -14.90 2.85
CA PRO A 6 -23.92 -14.59 2.66
C PRO A 6 -23.64 -13.08 2.85
N ILE A 7 -22.54 -12.76 3.52
CA ILE A 7 -22.07 -11.39 3.67
C ILE A 7 -21.49 -10.92 2.34
N GLN A 8 -22.01 -9.83 1.80
CA GLN A 8 -21.55 -9.22 0.56
C GLN A 8 -20.58 -8.08 0.86
N ILE A 9 -19.41 -8.11 0.25
CA ILE A 9 -18.37 -7.08 0.40
C ILE A 9 -18.06 -6.49 -0.97
N MET A 10 -18.06 -5.17 -1.08
CA MET A 10 -17.66 -4.45 -2.29
C MET A 10 -16.20 -4.02 -2.18
N GLY A 11 -15.34 -4.53 -3.07
CA GLY A 11 -13.91 -4.24 -3.16
C GLY A 11 -13.01 -5.38 -2.67
N ALA A 12 -12.22 -5.96 -3.58
CA ALA A 12 -11.23 -7.00 -3.31
C ALA A 12 -9.80 -6.42 -3.12
N GLY A 13 -9.70 -5.22 -2.56
CA GLY A 13 -8.44 -4.65 -2.06
C GLY A 13 -8.10 -5.18 -0.66
N LEU A 14 -6.96 -4.74 -0.11
CA LEU A 14 -6.48 -5.21 1.20
C LEU A 14 -7.54 -5.16 2.30
N SER A 15 -8.24 -4.03 2.44
CA SER A 15 -9.26 -3.86 3.49
C SER A 15 -10.44 -4.83 3.34
N GLY A 16 -10.94 -4.99 2.10
CA GLY A 16 -12.07 -5.88 1.82
C GLY A 16 -11.71 -7.35 2.02
N LEU A 17 -10.53 -7.76 1.54
CA LEU A 17 -10.04 -9.12 1.71
C LEU A 17 -9.70 -9.44 3.17
N ALA A 18 -9.13 -8.49 3.91
CA ALA A 18 -8.87 -8.67 5.34
C ALA A 18 -10.18 -8.87 6.12
N ALA A 19 -11.16 -8.01 5.91
CA ALA A 19 -12.49 -8.15 6.53
C ALA A 19 -13.13 -9.49 6.15
N ALA A 20 -13.08 -9.86 4.86
CA ALA A 20 -13.63 -11.13 4.37
C ALA A 20 -12.96 -12.34 5.04
N THR A 21 -11.64 -12.33 5.17
CA THR A 21 -10.87 -13.41 5.79
C THR A 21 -11.27 -13.60 7.25
N ILE A 22 -11.36 -12.52 8.01
CA ILE A 22 -11.74 -12.57 9.44
C ILE A 22 -13.16 -13.10 9.59
N LEU A 23 -14.10 -12.64 8.78
CA LEU A 23 -15.50 -13.10 8.83
C LEU A 23 -15.63 -14.57 8.42
N ALA A 24 -14.91 -15.00 7.39
CA ALA A 24 -14.92 -16.40 6.96
C ALA A 24 -14.32 -17.32 8.03
N LYS A 25 -13.22 -16.92 8.69
CA LYS A 25 -12.65 -17.64 9.84
C LYS A 25 -13.61 -17.71 11.03
N ALA A 26 -14.50 -16.73 11.18
CA ALA A 26 -15.59 -16.76 12.16
C ALA A 26 -16.84 -17.56 11.70
N GLY A 27 -16.71 -18.35 10.63
CA GLY A 27 -17.75 -19.26 10.14
C GLY A 27 -18.87 -18.60 9.30
N LYS A 28 -18.66 -17.37 8.82
CA LYS A 28 -19.61 -16.71 7.93
C LYS A 28 -19.34 -17.07 6.47
N GLU A 29 -20.39 -17.25 5.67
CA GLU A 29 -20.25 -17.29 4.21
C GLU A 29 -20.05 -15.87 3.70
N VAL A 30 -18.94 -15.64 2.94
CA VAL A 30 -18.53 -14.31 2.49
C VAL A 30 -18.30 -14.30 0.98
N HIS A 31 -18.90 -13.32 0.30
CA HIS A 31 -18.70 -13.03 -1.11
C HIS A 31 -18.11 -11.63 -1.27
N VAL A 32 -17.00 -11.53 -1.99
CA VAL A 32 -16.34 -10.26 -2.31
C VAL A 32 -16.49 -9.97 -3.78
N HIS A 33 -16.84 -8.75 -4.14
CA HIS A 33 -17.04 -8.32 -5.52
C HIS A 33 -16.08 -7.18 -5.86
N ASP A 34 -15.39 -7.29 -6.99
CA ASP A 34 -14.53 -6.22 -7.52
C ASP A 34 -14.77 -6.02 -9.01
N ILE A 35 -14.74 -4.76 -9.43
CA ILE A 35 -14.89 -4.38 -10.85
C ILE A 35 -13.62 -4.68 -11.66
N ARG A 36 -12.48 -4.83 -11.01
CA ARG A 36 -11.18 -5.15 -11.61
C ARG A 36 -11.05 -6.65 -11.85
N GLY A 37 -9.99 -7.01 -12.59
CA GLY A 37 -9.71 -8.40 -12.95
C GLY A 37 -8.96 -9.19 -11.89
N ASP A 38 -8.34 -8.50 -10.91
CA ASP A 38 -7.62 -9.13 -9.81
C ASP A 38 -7.43 -8.15 -8.64
N SER A 39 -7.09 -8.69 -7.47
CA SER A 39 -6.62 -7.92 -6.31
C SER A 39 -5.26 -7.32 -6.61
N GLY A 40 -5.06 -6.04 -6.25
CA GLY A 40 -3.84 -5.32 -6.58
C GLY A 40 -3.77 -4.80 -8.02
N ALA A 41 -4.70 -5.12 -8.91
CA ALA A 41 -4.68 -4.71 -10.33
C ALA A 41 -4.72 -3.18 -10.58
N ARG A 42 -4.69 -2.37 -9.53
CA ARG A 42 -4.52 -0.92 -9.59
C ARG A 42 -3.04 -0.53 -9.64
N PHE A 43 -2.15 -1.40 -9.18
CA PHE A 43 -0.73 -1.15 -8.94
C PHE A 43 0.12 -2.00 -9.88
N ASP A 44 1.31 -1.55 -10.21
CA ASP A 44 2.24 -2.21 -11.11
C ASP A 44 3.65 -2.30 -10.50
N GLY A 45 3.74 -2.91 -9.31
CA GLY A 45 5.01 -3.05 -8.58
C GLY A 45 5.32 -1.87 -7.66
N ASP A 46 4.36 -1.01 -7.38
CA ASP A 46 4.56 0.13 -6.48
C ASP A 46 4.96 -0.33 -5.07
N PHE A 47 5.97 0.31 -4.49
CA PHE A 47 6.29 0.15 -3.07
C PHE A 47 5.38 0.99 -2.21
N GLN A 48 4.87 0.39 -1.14
CA GLN A 48 4.10 1.08 -0.11
C GLN A 48 4.75 0.90 1.26
N ALA A 49 5.02 2.04 1.92
CA ALA A 49 5.50 2.06 3.28
C ALA A 49 4.34 1.84 4.26
N LEU A 50 4.41 0.78 5.03
CA LEU A 50 3.53 0.55 6.17
C LEU A 50 4.20 1.15 7.40
N GLU A 51 3.60 2.21 7.93
CA GLU A 51 4.11 2.89 9.13
C GLU A 51 4.01 1.97 10.35
N ASN A 52 5.10 1.91 11.10
CA ASN A 52 5.16 1.14 12.34
C ASN A 52 5.62 1.99 13.54
N TRP A 53 6.16 3.18 13.28
CA TRP A 53 6.65 4.10 14.30
C TRP A 53 5.52 4.80 15.08
N SER A 54 4.34 4.94 14.50
CA SER A 54 3.16 5.58 15.10
C SER A 54 2.28 4.62 15.91
N MET A 55 2.65 3.34 16.00
CA MET A 55 1.86 2.31 16.65
C MET A 55 2.54 1.79 17.93
N ASP A 56 1.75 1.48 18.95
CA ASP A 56 2.24 0.86 20.19
C ASP A 56 2.65 -0.61 19.98
N VAL A 57 1.92 -1.32 19.11
CA VAL A 57 2.18 -2.72 18.72
C VAL A 57 2.71 -2.75 17.30
N ASP A 58 3.67 -3.63 17.02
CA ASP A 58 4.16 -3.85 15.67
C ASP A 58 3.01 -4.30 14.74
N PHE A 59 2.90 -3.65 13.59
CA PHE A 59 1.80 -3.91 12.65
C PHE A 59 1.75 -5.38 12.19
N PHE A 60 2.90 -6.03 12.03
CA PHE A 60 2.94 -7.45 11.64
C PHE A 60 2.55 -8.37 12.79
N GLU A 61 2.92 -8.04 14.03
CA GLU A 61 2.42 -8.74 15.21
C GLU A 61 0.89 -8.62 15.26
N GLN A 62 0.34 -7.44 14.99
CA GLN A 62 -1.11 -7.24 14.95
C GLN A 62 -1.78 -8.04 13.82
N LEU A 63 -1.15 -8.14 12.63
CA LEU A 63 -1.67 -8.99 11.56
C LEU A 63 -1.69 -10.48 11.97
N VAL A 64 -0.64 -10.95 12.64
CA VAL A 64 -0.57 -12.32 13.17
C VAL A 64 -1.65 -12.57 14.24
N ASP A 65 -1.87 -11.63 15.14
CA ASP A 65 -2.94 -11.70 16.16
C ASP A 65 -4.33 -11.75 15.51
N TRP A 66 -4.52 -11.10 14.38
CA TRP A 66 -5.74 -11.21 13.57
C TRP A 66 -5.80 -12.48 12.73
N GLY A 67 -4.78 -13.34 12.86
CA GLY A 67 -4.71 -14.64 12.22
C GLY A 67 -4.23 -14.62 10.78
N PHE A 68 -3.51 -13.58 10.34
CA PHE A 68 -2.86 -13.55 9.04
C PHE A 68 -1.46 -14.16 9.12
N ASP A 69 -1.07 -14.86 8.06
CA ASP A 69 0.28 -15.34 7.86
C ASP A 69 1.07 -14.29 7.06
N ILE A 70 2.03 -13.66 7.72
CA ILE A 70 2.89 -12.62 7.12
C ILE A 70 3.94 -13.20 6.17
N SER A 71 4.18 -14.51 6.17
CA SER A 71 5.09 -15.17 5.23
C SER A 71 4.51 -15.29 3.80
N GLU A 72 3.22 -15.03 3.64
CA GLU A 72 2.52 -15.09 2.36
C GLU A 72 2.86 -13.94 1.41
N PHE A 73 3.63 -12.95 1.84
CA PHE A 73 4.08 -11.82 1.01
C PHE A 73 5.45 -11.31 1.45
N LYS A 74 6.17 -10.65 0.52
CA LYS A 74 7.48 -10.07 0.79
C LYS A 74 7.33 -8.70 1.46
N ALA A 75 8.16 -8.45 2.50
CA ALA A 75 8.29 -7.13 3.11
C ALA A 75 9.76 -6.87 3.48
N THR A 76 10.19 -5.62 3.38
CA THR A 76 11.53 -5.18 3.76
C THR A 76 11.43 -4.20 4.91
N GLU A 77 12.25 -4.41 5.96
CA GLU A 77 12.24 -3.62 7.18
C GLU A 77 13.24 -2.48 7.11
N PHE A 78 12.80 -1.30 7.57
CA PHE A 78 13.67 -0.14 7.74
C PHE A 78 13.58 0.39 9.18
N LYS A 79 14.76 0.59 9.79
CA LYS A 79 14.95 1.25 11.08
C LYS A 79 15.54 2.63 10.95
N VAL A 80 16.12 2.92 9.80
CA VAL A 80 16.77 4.17 9.46
C VAL A 80 16.05 4.77 8.28
N VAL A 81 15.74 6.06 8.38
CA VAL A 81 14.98 6.81 7.36
C VAL A 81 15.66 8.17 7.19
N ASP A 82 15.88 8.57 5.97
CA ASP A 82 16.35 9.92 5.67
C ASP A 82 15.16 10.89 5.59
N LEU A 83 15.21 11.93 6.41
CA LEU A 83 14.27 13.03 6.38
C LEU A 83 14.97 14.23 5.72
N ILE A 84 14.48 14.61 4.55
CA ILE A 84 15.06 15.68 3.74
C ILE A 84 14.23 16.95 3.97
N HIS A 85 14.87 17.96 4.49
CA HIS A 85 14.26 19.25 4.83
C HIS A 85 14.11 20.17 3.60
N PRO A 86 13.28 21.23 3.67
CA PRO A 86 13.08 22.16 2.57
C PRO A 86 14.31 22.97 2.13
N ASP A 87 15.35 23.00 2.96
CA ASP A 87 16.67 23.64 2.73
C ASP A 87 17.73 22.65 2.29
N ASP A 88 17.31 21.43 1.91
CA ASP A 88 18.12 20.33 1.44
C ASP A 88 19.01 19.69 2.53
N GLU A 89 18.85 20.06 3.82
CA GLU A 89 19.47 19.34 4.92
C GLU A 89 18.86 17.95 5.06
N ILE A 90 19.70 16.93 5.28
CA ILE A 90 19.28 15.54 5.47
C ILE A 90 19.51 15.15 6.93
N THR A 91 18.43 14.80 7.61
CA THR A 91 18.47 14.22 8.95
C THR A 91 18.20 12.74 8.87
N GLN A 92 19.14 11.92 9.31
CA GLN A 92 18.92 10.48 9.41
C GLN A 92 18.24 10.14 10.73
N ALA A 93 16.96 9.78 10.65
CA ALA A 93 16.20 9.31 11.79
C ALA A 93 16.43 7.80 12.01
N THR A 94 16.92 7.44 13.19
CA THR A 94 17.17 6.04 13.57
C THR A 94 16.25 5.62 14.70
N SER A 95 15.63 4.46 14.58
CA SER A 95 14.73 3.89 15.59
C SER A 95 15.25 2.55 16.11
N PRO A 96 15.10 2.25 17.40
CA PRO A 96 15.39 0.92 17.95
C PRO A 96 14.41 -0.15 17.42
N LYS A 97 13.18 0.27 17.07
CA LYS A 97 12.15 -0.57 16.45
C LYS A 97 12.18 -0.40 14.92
N VAL A 98 11.55 -1.33 14.20
CA VAL A 98 11.25 -1.14 12.77
C VAL A 98 10.36 0.09 12.63
N SER A 99 10.80 1.07 11.83
CA SER A 99 10.02 2.29 11.56
C SER A 99 9.01 2.08 10.44
N TYR A 100 9.45 1.40 9.38
CA TYR A 100 8.64 1.09 8.22
C TYR A 100 8.83 -0.34 7.76
N ARG A 101 7.75 -0.96 7.32
CA ARG A 101 7.77 -2.19 6.54
C ARG A 101 7.33 -1.86 5.12
N ILE A 102 8.23 -2.05 4.16
CA ILE A 102 7.92 -1.77 2.76
C ILE A 102 7.42 -3.04 2.11
N VAL A 103 6.25 -2.95 1.50
CA VAL A 103 5.60 -4.02 0.75
C VAL A 103 5.44 -3.59 -0.70
N GLU A 104 5.51 -4.56 -1.61
CA GLU A 104 5.15 -4.35 -3.00
C GLU A 104 3.65 -4.55 -3.19
N ARG A 105 3.04 -3.70 -4.00
CA ARG A 105 1.64 -3.75 -4.40
C ARG A 105 1.52 -4.29 -5.84
N GLY A 106 0.44 -4.97 -6.14
CA GLY A 106 0.20 -5.46 -7.50
C GLY A 106 -0.28 -6.89 -7.58
N THR A 107 -0.16 -7.48 -8.79
CA THR A 107 -0.67 -8.81 -9.09
C THR A 107 0.40 -9.91 -9.06
N SER A 108 1.67 -9.56 -8.84
CA SER A 108 2.77 -10.53 -8.68
C SER A 108 2.61 -11.37 -7.42
N SER A 109 3.00 -12.62 -7.45
CA SER A 109 2.70 -13.61 -6.39
C SER A 109 3.24 -13.24 -5.00
N HIS A 110 4.32 -12.46 -4.93
CA HIS A 110 4.97 -12.03 -3.68
C HIS A 110 4.40 -10.74 -3.09
N THR A 111 3.46 -10.08 -3.77
CA THR A 111 2.86 -8.82 -3.27
C THR A 111 1.93 -9.05 -2.10
N ILE A 112 1.76 -8.04 -1.25
CA ILE A 112 0.81 -8.10 -0.13
C ILE A 112 -0.63 -8.33 -0.62
N ASP A 113 -1.00 -7.77 -1.78
CA ASP A 113 -2.35 -7.95 -2.36
C ASP A 113 -2.62 -9.43 -2.64
N GLN A 114 -1.65 -10.14 -3.22
CA GLN A 114 -1.80 -11.56 -3.56
C GLN A 114 -1.66 -12.45 -2.32
N GLY A 115 -0.81 -12.09 -1.36
CA GLY A 115 -0.69 -12.81 -0.08
C GLY A 115 -2.00 -12.79 0.72
N ILE A 116 -2.63 -11.63 0.86
CA ILE A 116 -3.94 -11.53 1.54
C ILE A 116 -5.05 -12.21 0.73
N LYS A 117 -5.02 -12.14 -0.60
CA LYS A 117 -5.97 -12.86 -1.48
C LYS A 117 -5.89 -14.37 -1.28
N ARG A 118 -4.68 -14.96 -1.26
CA ARG A 118 -4.52 -16.41 -1.03
C ARG A 118 -5.12 -16.83 0.29
N GLN A 119 -4.90 -16.05 1.34
CA GLN A 119 -5.45 -16.33 2.67
C GLN A 119 -6.97 -16.21 2.72
N ALA A 120 -7.54 -15.23 2.02
CA ALA A 120 -9.00 -15.11 1.88
C ALA A 120 -9.61 -16.34 1.19
N LEU A 121 -9.01 -16.77 0.07
CA LEU A 121 -9.42 -17.97 -0.64
C LEU A 121 -9.26 -19.24 0.23
N GLY A 122 -8.15 -19.37 0.95
CA GLY A 122 -7.91 -20.46 1.89
C GLY A 122 -8.91 -20.51 3.05
N ALA A 123 -9.44 -19.38 3.45
CA ALA A 123 -10.51 -19.27 4.45
C ALA A 123 -11.93 -19.57 3.88
N GLY A 124 -12.07 -19.82 2.58
CA GLY A 124 -13.33 -20.13 1.91
C GLY A 124 -14.11 -18.91 1.39
N VAL A 125 -13.47 -17.73 1.34
CA VAL A 125 -14.08 -16.53 0.72
C VAL A 125 -14.28 -16.76 -0.77
N LYS A 126 -15.46 -16.40 -1.28
CA LYS A 126 -15.75 -16.40 -2.72
C LYS A 126 -15.48 -15.01 -3.29
N ILE A 127 -14.51 -14.91 -4.22
CA ILE A 127 -14.14 -13.64 -4.84
C ILE A 127 -14.67 -13.60 -6.27
N HIS A 128 -15.42 -12.57 -6.60
CA HIS A 128 -16.03 -12.33 -7.89
C HIS A 128 -15.40 -11.11 -8.56
N TYR A 129 -14.42 -11.35 -9.44
CA TYR A 129 -13.81 -10.30 -10.24
C TYR A 129 -14.67 -9.91 -11.45
N LYS A 130 -14.44 -8.70 -11.99
CA LYS A 130 -15.23 -8.11 -13.07
C LYS A 130 -16.74 -8.09 -12.72
N SER A 131 -17.03 -8.01 -11.44
CA SER A 131 -18.38 -8.06 -10.87
C SER A 131 -18.74 -6.70 -10.28
N ARG A 132 -19.86 -6.14 -10.77
CA ARG A 132 -20.41 -4.89 -10.25
C ARG A 132 -21.62 -5.18 -9.41
N VAL A 133 -21.62 -4.73 -8.18
CA VAL A 133 -22.75 -4.81 -7.23
C VAL A 133 -23.14 -3.39 -6.80
N LYS A 134 -24.34 -3.23 -6.25
CA LYS A 134 -24.76 -1.95 -5.68
C LYS A 134 -24.35 -1.86 -4.21
N GLU A 135 -24.09 -0.65 -3.74
CA GLU A 135 -23.72 -0.40 -2.34
C GLU A 135 -24.80 -0.88 -1.37
N GLU A 136 -26.09 -0.70 -1.74
CA GLU A 136 -27.25 -1.11 -0.94
C GLU A 136 -27.37 -2.64 -0.75
N ASP A 137 -26.72 -3.43 -1.62
CA ASP A 137 -26.72 -4.89 -1.55
C ASP A 137 -25.54 -5.43 -0.71
N CYS A 138 -24.64 -4.56 -0.23
CA CYS A 138 -23.42 -4.94 0.48
C CYS A 138 -23.46 -4.53 1.94
N GLN A 139 -22.98 -5.41 2.83
CA GLN A 139 -22.79 -5.11 4.25
C GLN A 139 -21.50 -4.35 4.52
N ILE A 140 -20.49 -4.52 3.65
CA ILE A 140 -19.21 -3.83 3.76
C ILE A 140 -18.84 -3.21 2.41
N ILE A 141 -18.45 -1.93 2.43
CA ILE A 141 -17.97 -1.18 1.27
C ILE A 141 -16.51 -0.85 1.50
N ALA A 142 -15.62 -1.49 0.73
CA ALA A 142 -14.17 -1.39 0.83
C ALA A 142 -13.51 -1.02 -0.52
N CYS A 143 -14.20 -0.25 -1.35
CA CYS A 143 -13.73 0.12 -2.70
C CYS A 143 -12.84 1.37 -2.75
N GLY A 144 -12.44 1.90 -1.58
CA GLY A 144 -11.63 3.11 -1.46
C GLY A 144 -12.46 4.41 -1.61
N PRO A 145 -11.81 5.57 -1.55
CA PRO A 145 -12.49 6.86 -1.59
C PRO A 145 -13.11 7.13 -2.97
N LYS A 146 -14.24 7.84 -2.98
CA LYS A 146 -14.81 8.41 -4.19
C LYS A 146 -14.13 9.77 -4.47
N GLY A 147 -13.57 9.91 -5.67
CA GLY A 147 -12.84 11.12 -6.06
C GLY A 147 -11.35 11.08 -5.67
N THR A 148 -10.64 12.18 -5.95
CA THR A 148 -9.19 12.31 -5.77
C THR A 148 -8.88 13.49 -4.88
N SER A 149 -8.53 13.23 -3.62
CA SER A 149 -8.06 14.26 -2.67
C SER A 149 -6.57 14.51 -2.83
N ALA A 150 -5.80 13.47 -3.12
CA ALA A 150 -4.36 13.53 -3.37
C ALA A 150 -4.00 12.61 -4.54
N VAL A 151 -2.90 12.93 -5.21
CA VAL A 151 -2.30 12.11 -6.27
C VAL A 151 -0.89 11.76 -5.84
N ALA A 152 -0.55 10.47 -5.87
CA ALA A 152 0.82 9.99 -5.86
C ALA A 152 1.20 9.67 -7.30
N TYR A 153 2.26 10.27 -7.80
CA TYR A 153 2.77 10.08 -9.15
C TYR A 153 4.25 9.75 -9.07
N GLY A 154 4.66 8.64 -9.63
CA GLY A 154 6.00 8.13 -9.45
C GLY A 154 6.49 7.31 -10.62
N GLU A 155 7.75 6.92 -10.56
CA GLU A 155 8.45 6.11 -11.54
C GLU A 155 9.23 4.99 -10.84
N ILE A 156 9.20 3.79 -11.42
CA ILE A 156 9.98 2.63 -10.99
C ILE A 156 11.21 2.53 -11.89
N PHE A 157 12.38 2.31 -11.29
CA PHE A 157 13.65 2.25 -12.02
C PHE A 157 14.59 1.17 -11.42
N HIS A 158 15.64 0.83 -12.14
CA HIS A 158 16.70 -0.07 -11.65
C HIS A 158 17.93 0.75 -11.22
N THR A 159 18.59 0.30 -10.15
CA THR A 159 19.76 0.98 -9.59
C THR A 159 20.66 0.00 -8.83
N ASP A 160 21.95 0.32 -8.75
CA ASP A 160 22.94 -0.37 -7.89
C ASP A 160 23.04 0.25 -6.48
N HIS A 161 22.26 1.31 -6.20
CA HIS A 161 22.23 1.93 -4.89
C HIS A 161 21.71 0.94 -3.83
N PRO A 162 22.29 0.89 -2.63
CA PRO A 162 21.81 0.01 -1.55
C PRO A 162 20.36 0.36 -1.14
N ASN A 163 19.73 -0.58 -0.42
CA ASN A 163 18.39 -0.38 0.10
C ASN A 163 18.29 0.94 0.86
N HIS A 164 17.29 1.73 0.52
CA HIS A 164 17.13 3.10 1.01
C HIS A 164 15.66 3.47 1.17
N ILE A 165 15.37 4.32 2.14
CA ILE A 165 14.10 5.02 2.28
C ILE A 165 14.34 6.46 2.72
N GLY A 166 13.83 7.41 1.95
CA GLY A 166 13.91 8.84 2.24
C GLY A 166 12.60 9.56 1.92
N PHE A 167 12.22 10.48 2.80
CA PHE A 167 11.07 11.36 2.63
C PHE A 167 11.51 12.81 2.59
N GLN A 168 10.98 13.56 1.61
CA GLN A 168 11.29 14.97 1.43
C GLN A 168 10.04 15.83 1.62
N LEU A 169 10.10 16.72 2.62
CA LEU A 169 9.03 17.66 2.96
C LEU A 169 9.31 19.01 2.28
N ASN A 170 9.03 19.12 0.99
CA ASN A 170 9.34 20.32 0.21
C ASN A 170 8.17 20.72 -0.70
N ASP A 171 7.49 21.80 -0.38
CA ASP A 171 6.34 22.34 -1.15
C ASP A 171 6.70 22.75 -2.59
N LYS A 172 8.00 22.94 -2.91
CA LYS A 172 8.44 23.20 -4.29
C LYS A 172 8.36 21.95 -5.15
N LEU A 173 8.63 20.76 -4.57
CA LEU A 173 8.63 19.46 -5.24
C LEU A 173 7.32 18.70 -5.06
N ALA A 174 6.66 18.85 -3.91
CA ALA A 174 5.44 18.14 -3.56
C ALA A 174 4.42 19.06 -2.88
N PRO A 175 3.73 19.97 -3.61
CA PRO A 175 2.84 20.96 -3.04
C PRO A 175 1.73 20.40 -2.14
N GLY A 176 1.86 20.67 -0.84
CA GLY A 176 0.92 20.28 0.21
C GLY A 176 1.12 18.90 0.78
N ALA A 177 2.12 18.12 0.30
CA ALA A 177 2.39 16.79 0.78
C ALA A 177 3.92 16.53 0.85
N TYR A 178 4.41 15.43 0.30
CA TYR A 178 5.82 15.05 0.35
C TYR A 178 6.21 14.24 -0.90
N SER A 179 7.50 14.18 -1.18
CA SER A 179 8.08 13.22 -2.12
C SER A 179 8.88 12.16 -1.36
N TYR A 180 9.14 11.03 -2.01
CA TYR A 180 9.92 9.96 -1.41
C TYR A 180 10.70 9.16 -2.44
N LEU A 181 11.78 8.55 -1.96
CA LEU A 181 12.56 7.54 -2.66
C LEU A 181 12.61 6.28 -1.80
N ILE A 182 12.25 5.15 -2.39
CA ILE A 182 12.38 3.83 -1.77
C ILE A 182 13.18 2.95 -2.73
N ILE A 183 14.26 2.33 -2.24
CA ILE A 183 15.09 1.39 -3.02
C ILE A 183 15.16 0.08 -2.26
N ILE A 184 14.83 -1.03 -2.94
CA ILE A 184 14.87 -2.38 -2.39
C ILE A 184 15.40 -3.33 -3.45
N ASP A 185 16.51 -4.01 -3.13
CA ASP A 185 17.10 -5.09 -3.95
C ASP A 185 17.30 -4.69 -5.42
N GLY A 186 17.80 -3.48 -5.64
CA GLY A 186 18.11 -2.96 -6.98
C GLY A 186 16.92 -2.38 -7.75
N VAL A 187 15.74 -2.29 -7.12
CA VAL A 187 14.57 -1.62 -7.67
C VAL A 187 14.28 -0.37 -6.85
N GLY A 188 14.15 0.77 -7.52
CA GLY A 188 13.79 2.05 -6.92
C GLY A 188 12.38 2.47 -7.32
N LEU A 189 11.66 3.10 -6.39
CA LEU A 189 10.45 3.88 -6.64
C LEU A 189 10.68 5.29 -6.15
N ILE A 190 10.63 6.26 -7.07
CA ILE A 190 10.60 7.68 -6.75
C ILE A 190 9.19 8.22 -6.97
N CYS A 191 8.69 9.03 -6.05
CA CYS A 191 7.31 9.47 -6.10
C CYS A 191 7.14 10.89 -5.54
N THR A 192 6.24 11.67 -6.14
CA THR A 192 5.73 12.93 -5.60
C THR A 192 4.25 12.79 -5.25
N CYS A 193 3.89 13.16 -4.02
CA CYS A 193 2.53 13.18 -3.55
C CYS A 193 2.02 14.63 -3.56
N LEU A 194 0.86 14.86 -4.15
CA LEU A 194 0.33 16.19 -4.40
C LEU A 194 -1.09 16.32 -3.84
N TRP A 195 -1.31 17.20 -2.88
CA TRP A 195 -2.65 17.67 -2.52
C TRP A 195 -3.07 18.89 -3.33
N ARG A 196 -2.11 19.67 -3.78
CA ARG A 196 -2.33 20.85 -4.61
C ARG A 196 -1.62 20.69 -5.95
N LYS A 197 -2.11 21.38 -6.99
CA LYS A 197 -1.53 21.42 -8.34
C LYS A 197 -1.40 20.04 -9.02
N GLN A 198 -2.27 19.11 -8.71
CA GLN A 198 -2.27 17.71 -9.20
C GLN A 198 -2.17 17.58 -10.73
N LYS A 199 -2.70 18.55 -11.50
CA LYS A 199 -2.60 18.57 -12.98
C LYS A 199 -1.18 18.80 -13.50
N LYS A 200 -0.21 19.05 -12.63
CA LYS A 200 1.20 19.29 -12.96
C LYS A 200 2.11 18.20 -12.39
N SER A 201 1.56 16.99 -12.17
CA SER A 201 2.28 15.87 -11.58
C SER A 201 3.59 15.55 -12.30
N ASP A 202 3.58 15.51 -13.65
CA ASP A 202 4.80 15.27 -14.46
C ASP A 202 5.92 16.25 -14.14
N ARG A 203 5.58 17.55 -14.04
CA ARG A 203 6.56 18.58 -13.70
C ARG A 203 7.18 18.33 -12.32
N PHE A 204 6.35 18.08 -11.31
CA PHE A 204 6.82 17.88 -9.95
C PHE A 204 7.61 16.58 -9.79
N LEU A 205 7.24 15.52 -10.51
CA LEU A 205 8.03 14.29 -10.55
C LEU A 205 9.41 14.55 -11.17
N ASN A 206 9.48 15.21 -12.33
CA ASN A 206 10.75 15.53 -12.98
C ASN A 206 11.66 16.39 -12.10
N GLU A 207 11.10 17.40 -11.41
CA GLU A 207 11.85 18.23 -10.45
C GLU A 207 12.33 17.40 -9.24
N THR A 208 11.53 16.45 -8.77
CA THR A 208 11.89 15.51 -7.70
C THR A 208 13.02 14.56 -8.14
N ILE A 209 12.92 13.97 -9.33
CA ILE A 209 13.96 13.10 -9.91
C ILE A 209 15.27 13.87 -10.00
N ALA A 210 15.27 15.06 -10.61
CA ALA A 210 16.45 15.88 -10.75
C ALA A 210 17.08 16.26 -9.39
N TRP A 211 16.26 16.44 -8.36
CA TRP A 211 16.78 16.68 -7.01
C TRP A 211 17.51 15.44 -6.48
N TYR A 212 16.91 14.25 -6.56
CA TYR A 212 17.53 13.01 -6.08
C TYR A 212 18.80 12.64 -6.86
N GLU A 213 18.83 12.80 -8.18
CA GLU A 213 20.02 12.57 -9.02
C GLU A 213 21.22 13.45 -8.65
N ASN A 214 20.98 14.62 -8.06
CA ASN A 214 22.05 15.53 -7.63
C ASN A 214 22.53 15.29 -6.19
N HIS A 215 21.81 14.49 -5.38
CA HIS A 215 22.08 14.32 -3.96
C HIS A 215 22.38 12.88 -3.55
N TYR A 216 22.03 11.90 -4.39
CA TYR A 216 22.25 10.47 -4.21
C TYR A 216 22.92 9.85 -5.43
#